data_86cbd58d230a32d8b296b9ffc0c4dd13
#
_entry.id   86cbd58d230a32d8b296b9ffc0c4dd13
#
_cell.length_a   1.000
_cell.length_b   1.000
_cell.length_c   1.000
_cell.angle_alpha   90.00
_cell.angle_beta   90.00
_cell.angle_gamma   90.00
#
_symmetry.space_group_name_H-M   'P 1'
#
loop_
_entity.id
_entity.type
_entity.pdbx_description
1 polymer ?
#
loop_
_entity_poly.entity_id
_entity_poly.type
_entity_poly.pdbx_seq_one_letter_code
_entity_poly.pdbx_strand_id
1 'polypeptide(L)'
;GCGGALAILEDRLFERFPCDAVCAMHNRPGMAVGRYAIRSGPTAAGGAFFDITVSGRGAHGARPETGIDPVLTACHITAALQSIVSRTIAPLEAAVVSVTKVVGGDAYNVIPETAVISGTARFFSRAVSAQIEDGLRRVAEGVAAGFGATAGTDYRLIFAPTVNDPERTEDFAAAAADLVGPENVERDAPPAMGSEDFSFMMERVPGAYILLGNGEGAMPHNPRYQFNDEAIPFGAALFARLV
;
A
#
# COMPACT_ATOMS: atom_id res chain seq x y z
N GLY A 1 1.42 6.27 -9.97
CA GLY A 1 0.18 7.01 -10.09
C GLY A 1 0.07 8.02 -8.96
N CYS A 2 -0.40 9.20 -9.25
CA CYS A 2 -0.48 10.30 -8.29
C CYS A 2 -1.84 10.39 -7.59
N GLY A 3 -2.63 9.30 -7.52
CA GLY A 3 -3.89 9.28 -6.77
C GLY A 3 -4.91 10.32 -7.24
N GLY A 4 -5.73 10.00 -8.22
CA GLY A 4 -6.80 10.89 -8.70
C GLY A 4 -7.78 11.29 -7.60
N ALA A 5 -8.03 10.39 -6.64
CA ALA A 5 -8.90 10.64 -5.49
C ALA A 5 -8.42 11.80 -4.61
N LEU A 6 -7.12 11.91 -4.31
CA LEU A 6 -6.58 13.04 -3.54
C LEU A 6 -6.77 14.36 -4.27
N ALA A 7 -6.47 14.41 -5.58
CA ALA A 7 -6.63 15.64 -6.37
C ALA A 7 -8.09 16.14 -6.41
N ILE A 8 -9.05 15.22 -6.52
CA ILE A 8 -10.47 15.56 -6.49
C ILE A 8 -10.92 16.01 -5.09
N LEU A 9 -10.37 15.40 -4.03
CA LEU A 9 -10.63 15.81 -2.65
C LEU A 9 -10.05 17.20 -2.36
N GLU A 10 -8.85 17.51 -2.87
CA GLU A 10 -8.26 18.85 -2.79
C GLU A 10 -9.09 19.91 -3.55
N ASP A 11 -9.78 19.51 -4.66
CA ASP A 11 -10.78 20.33 -5.36
C ASP A 11 -12.14 20.38 -4.65
N ARG A 12 -12.18 19.96 -3.36
CA ARG A 12 -13.35 20.11 -2.48
C ARG A 12 -14.57 19.30 -2.95
N LEU A 13 -14.33 18.06 -3.40
CA LEU A 13 -15.40 17.19 -3.93
C LEU A 13 -16.61 17.14 -3.01
N PHE A 14 -16.45 16.79 -1.74
CA PHE A 14 -17.56 16.57 -0.81
C PHE A 14 -18.18 17.84 -0.26
N GLU A 15 -17.54 19.00 -0.42
CA GLU A 15 -18.13 20.28 -0.13
C GLU A 15 -19.04 20.76 -1.29
N ARG A 16 -18.67 20.44 -2.52
CA ARG A 16 -19.44 20.75 -3.73
C ARG A 16 -20.55 19.75 -3.99
N PHE A 17 -20.31 18.50 -3.63
CA PHE A 17 -21.24 17.38 -3.82
C PHE A 17 -21.35 16.58 -2.52
N PRO A 18 -22.09 17.07 -1.51
CA PRO A 18 -22.27 16.34 -0.26
C PRO A 18 -22.94 14.99 -0.52
N CYS A 19 -22.49 13.95 0.17
CA CYS A 19 -23.05 12.62 0.11
C CYS A 19 -22.90 11.90 1.46
N ASP A 20 -23.82 10.97 1.75
CA ASP A 20 -23.83 10.21 2.99
C ASP A 20 -23.00 8.93 2.90
N ALA A 21 -22.71 8.48 1.69
CA ALA A 21 -21.89 7.30 1.43
C ALA A 21 -21.14 7.41 0.09
N VAL A 22 -20.02 6.71 0.00
CA VAL A 22 -19.26 6.55 -1.25
C VAL A 22 -19.11 5.10 -1.61
N CYS A 23 -19.13 4.79 -2.89
CA CYS A 23 -19.01 3.42 -3.39
C CYS A 23 -18.10 3.32 -4.60
N ALA A 24 -17.32 2.24 -4.62
CA ALA A 24 -16.53 1.87 -5.79
C ALA A 24 -16.55 0.37 -6.04
N MET A 25 -16.31 0.00 -7.27
CA MET A 25 -16.23 -1.37 -7.72
C MET A 25 -14.99 -1.57 -8.59
N HIS A 26 -14.34 -2.71 -8.41
CA HIS A 26 -13.23 -3.12 -9.26
C HIS A 26 -13.49 -4.50 -9.84
N ASN A 27 -13.14 -4.69 -11.08
CA ASN A 27 -13.23 -6.00 -11.72
C ASN A 27 -12.12 -6.93 -11.21
N ARG A 28 -12.44 -8.24 -11.11
CA ARG A 28 -11.52 -9.27 -10.61
C ARG A 28 -11.41 -10.43 -11.61
N PRO A 29 -10.32 -10.52 -12.39
CA PRO A 29 -10.00 -11.73 -13.15
C PRO A 29 -9.85 -12.96 -12.23
N GLY A 30 -10.20 -14.13 -12.74
CA GLY A 30 -10.23 -15.39 -11.99
C GLY A 30 -11.51 -15.59 -11.17
N MET A 31 -12.44 -14.62 -11.17
CA MET A 31 -13.78 -14.75 -10.59
C MET A 31 -14.80 -14.70 -11.73
N ALA A 32 -15.77 -15.62 -11.74
CA ALA A 32 -16.76 -15.70 -12.80
C ALA A 32 -17.59 -14.39 -12.91
N VAL A 33 -17.96 -14.00 -14.13
CA VAL A 33 -18.86 -12.87 -14.38
C VAL A 33 -20.19 -13.10 -13.65
N GLY A 34 -20.78 -12.04 -13.09
CA GLY A 34 -21.99 -12.11 -12.28
C GLY A 34 -21.77 -12.55 -10.84
N ARG A 35 -20.53 -12.78 -10.41
CA ARG A 35 -20.18 -12.95 -8.99
C ARG A 35 -19.61 -11.67 -8.41
N TYR A 36 -19.92 -11.43 -7.15
CA TYR A 36 -19.36 -10.32 -6.37
C TYR A 36 -18.58 -10.84 -5.17
N ALA A 37 -17.61 -10.06 -4.72
CA ALA A 37 -16.87 -10.34 -3.50
C ALA A 37 -16.66 -9.04 -2.71
N ILE A 38 -16.96 -9.08 -1.42
CA ILE A 38 -16.87 -7.95 -0.50
C ILE A 38 -16.47 -8.45 0.88
N ARG A 39 -15.95 -7.58 1.73
CA ARG A 39 -15.74 -7.84 3.15
C ARG A 39 -15.93 -6.56 3.95
N SER A 40 -16.32 -6.66 5.19
CA SER A 40 -16.31 -5.56 6.15
C SER A 40 -14.90 -5.33 6.70
N GLY A 41 -14.55 -4.08 6.98
CA GLY A 41 -13.25 -3.72 7.51
C GLY A 41 -12.14 -3.67 6.44
N PRO A 42 -10.89 -3.94 6.79
CA PRO A 42 -9.74 -3.82 5.88
C PRO A 42 -9.86 -4.72 4.65
N THR A 43 -9.89 -4.12 3.46
CA THR A 43 -10.14 -4.79 2.17
C THR A 43 -8.92 -4.77 1.27
N ALA A 44 -8.21 -3.62 1.19
CA ALA A 44 -6.97 -3.50 0.45
C ALA A 44 -5.91 -2.77 1.28
N ALA A 45 -4.64 -3.16 1.10
CA ALA A 45 -3.55 -2.59 1.87
C ALA A 45 -3.30 -1.13 1.51
N GLY A 46 -2.95 -0.33 2.51
CA GLY A 46 -2.26 0.93 2.30
C GLY A 46 -0.83 0.70 1.80
N GLY A 47 -0.25 1.70 1.17
CA GLY A 47 1.09 1.62 0.62
C GLY A 47 1.89 2.89 0.88
N ALA A 48 3.17 2.69 1.22
CA ALA A 48 4.13 3.77 1.34
C ALA A 48 5.43 3.42 0.61
N PHE A 49 6.15 4.45 0.19
CA PHE A 49 7.54 4.35 -0.23
C PHE A 49 8.43 5.01 0.82
N PHE A 50 9.65 4.51 0.94
CA PHE A 50 10.65 5.14 1.79
C PHE A 50 12.02 5.19 1.13
N ASP A 51 12.76 6.24 1.47
CA ASP A 51 14.18 6.37 1.19
C ASP A 51 14.92 6.67 2.49
N ILE A 52 16.03 5.96 2.73
CA ILE A 52 16.92 6.22 3.86
C ILE A 52 18.28 6.61 3.27
N THR A 53 18.67 7.84 3.51
CA THR A 53 19.99 8.36 3.13
C THR A 53 20.96 8.18 4.29
N VAL A 54 21.98 7.37 4.07
CA VAL A 54 23.07 7.15 5.03
C VAL A 54 24.24 8.05 4.64
N SER A 55 24.68 8.91 5.55
CA SER A 55 25.80 9.81 5.35
C SER A 55 26.98 9.40 6.23
N GLY A 56 28.12 9.20 5.58
CA GLY A 56 29.37 8.86 6.20
C GLY A 56 30.47 9.87 5.87
N ARG A 57 31.68 9.36 5.63
CA ARG A 57 32.83 10.15 5.18
C ARG A 57 33.64 9.35 4.15
N GLY A 58 33.76 9.89 2.94
CA GLY A 58 34.47 9.28 1.85
C GLY A 58 35.97 9.04 2.18
N ALA A 59 36.51 7.99 1.59
CA ALA A 59 37.93 7.64 1.77
C ALA A 59 38.44 6.79 0.60
N HIS A 60 39.77 6.66 0.51
CA HIS A 60 40.36 5.67 -0.38
C HIS A 60 40.07 4.26 0.15
N GLY A 61 39.61 3.34 -0.70
CA GLY A 61 39.22 1.99 -0.31
C GLY A 61 40.32 1.16 0.37
N ALA A 62 41.57 1.47 0.13
CA ALA A 62 42.73 0.86 0.83
C ALA A 62 43.07 1.54 2.17
N ARG A 63 42.36 2.61 2.55
CA ARG A 63 42.57 3.36 3.80
C ARG A 63 41.26 3.63 4.51
N PRO A 64 40.46 2.56 4.81
CA PRO A 64 39.10 2.72 5.37
C PRO A 64 39.12 3.39 6.77
N GLU A 65 40.20 3.33 7.51
CA GLU A 65 40.37 4.00 8.82
C GLU A 65 40.29 5.52 8.74
N THR A 66 40.40 6.11 7.56
CA THR A 66 40.28 7.57 7.35
C THR A 66 38.86 8.01 7.02
N GLY A 67 37.95 7.05 6.80
CA GLY A 67 36.58 7.29 6.41
C GLY A 67 35.54 6.85 7.45
N ILE A 68 34.26 6.95 7.07
CA ILE A 68 33.10 6.32 7.71
C ILE A 68 32.29 5.73 6.56
N ASP A 69 32.22 4.41 6.47
CA ASP A 69 31.68 3.71 5.30
C ASP A 69 30.13 3.67 5.32
N PRO A 70 29.44 4.47 4.48
CA PRO A 70 27.98 4.48 4.42
C PRO A 70 27.42 3.23 3.71
N VAL A 71 28.19 2.56 2.84
CA VAL A 71 27.73 1.35 2.14
C VAL A 71 27.65 0.18 3.11
N LEU A 72 28.69 -0.03 3.91
CA LEU A 72 28.69 -1.03 4.98
C LEU A 72 27.55 -0.76 5.97
N THR A 73 27.40 0.50 6.39
CA THR A 73 26.33 0.92 7.31
C THR A 73 24.95 0.65 6.70
N ALA A 74 24.70 0.96 5.42
CA ALA A 74 23.46 0.69 4.72
C ALA A 74 23.11 -0.81 4.66
N CYS A 75 24.10 -1.67 4.48
CA CYS A 75 23.92 -3.13 4.53
C CYS A 75 23.42 -3.58 5.92
N HIS A 76 24.01 -3.07 7.00
CA HIS A 76 23.57 -3.38 8.37
C HIS A 76 22.19 -2.82 8.68
N ILE A 77 21.87 -1.59 8.24
CA ILE A 77 20.54 -1.02 8.36
C ILE A 77 19.53 -1.93 7.64
N THR A 78 19.80 -2.31 6.39
CA THR A 78 18.90 -3.17 5.59
C THR A 78 18.56 -4.48 6.30
N ALA A 79 19.53 -5.13 6.93
CA ALA A 79 19.31 -6.34 7.72
C ALA A 79 18.50 -6.04 9.00
N ALA A 80 18.82 -4.96 9.71
CA ALA A 80 18.16 -4.58 10.95
C ALA A 80 16.69 -4.16 10.75
N LEU A 81 16.34 -3.55 9.60
CA LEU A 81 14.97 -3.15 9.26
C LEU A 81 13.99 -4.34 9.24
N GLN A 82 14.45 -5.58 9.01
CA GLN A 82 13.63 -6.77 9.05
C GLN A 82 13.04 -7.04 10.45
N SER A 83 13.62 -6.47 11.50
CA SER A 83 13.11 -6.55 12.87
C SER A 83 11.82 -5.76 13.08
N ILE A 84 11.51 -4.76 12.25
CA ILE A 84 10.32 -3.93 12.40
C ILE A 84 9.07 -4.80 12.35
N VAL A 85 8.85 -5.53 11.25
CA VAL A 85 7.68 -6.39 11.10
C VAL A 85 7.75 -7.58 12.08
N SER A 86 8.91 -8.23 12.19
CA SER A 86 9.01 -9.46 12.96
C SER A 86 9.05 -9.29 14.48
N ARG A 87 9.30 -8.08 15.02
CA ARG A 87 9.52 -7.84 16.46
C ARG A 87 8.76 -6.65 17.04
N THR A 88 8.22 -5.74 16.21
CA THR A 88 7.56 -4.52 16.73
C THR A 88 6.11 -4.38 16.27
N ILE A 89 5.70 -5.05 15.19
CA ILE A 89 4.31 -5.13 14.76
C ILE A 89 3.64 -6.31 15.45
N ALA A 90 2.40 -6.14 15.93
CA ALA A 90 1.65 -7.22 16.54
C ALA A 90 1.47 -8.40 15.58
N PRO A 91 1.60 -9.67 16.03
CA PRO A 91 1.58 -10.84 15.13
C PRO A 91 0.28 -11.02 14.31
N LEU A 92 -0.82 -10.44 14.77
CA LEU A 92 -2.11 -10.48 14.07
C LEU A 92 -2.31 -9.31 13.11
N GLU A 93 -1.40 -8.35 13.09
CA GLU A 93 -1.40 -7.22 12.16
C GLU A 93 -0.57 -7.57 10.93
N ALA A 94 -1.22 -7.61 9.76
CA ALA A 94 -0.51 -7.87 8.52
C ALA A 94 0.27 -6.61 8.07
N ALA A 95 1.57 -6.75 7.93
CA ALA A 95 2.45 -5.69 7.45
C ALA A 95 3.61 -6.25 6.62
N VAL A 96 4.09 -5.46 5.67
CA VAL A 96 5.27 -5.77 4.86
C VAL A 96 6.18 -4.55 4.82
N VAL A 97 7.48 -4.75 5.05
CA VAL A 97 8.54 -3.78 4.77
C VAL A 97 9.56 -4.47 3.87
N SER A 98 9.71 -3.98 2.65
CA SER A 98 10.64 -4.53 1.67
C SER A 98 11.64 -3.48 1.24
N VAL A 99 12.92 -3.74 1.49
CA VAL A 99 14.01 -3.00 0.83
C VAL A 99 14.15 -3.56 -0.57
N THR A 100 14.04 -2.70 -1.57
CA THR A 100 14.07 -3.09 -2.98
C THR A 100 15.27 -2.54 -3.74
N LYS A 101 16.01 -1.62 -3.11
CA LYS A 101 17.16 -0.96 -3.74
C LYS A 101 18.16 -0.49 -2.66
N VAL A 102 19.43 -0.73 -2.89
CA VAL A 102 20.55 -0.16 -2.12
C VAL A 102 21.57 0.34 -3.12
N VAL A 103 21.93 1.62 -3.02
CA VAL A 103 22.87 2.27 -3.95
C VAL A 103 23.90 3.06 -3.17
N GLY A 104 25.19 2.89 -3.51
CA GLY A 104 26.27 3.67 -2.95
C GLY A 104 27.58 3.41 -3.70
N GLY A 105 28.31 4.48 -3.99
CA GLY A 105 29.60 4.46 -4.66
C GLY A 105 29.54 4.23 -6.17
N ASP A 106 30.56 4.81 -6.87
CA ASP A 106 30.69 4.75 -8.33
C ASP A 106 32.03 4.14 -8.77
N ALA A 107 32.98 3.97 -7.85
CA ALA A 107 34.31 3.50 -8.16
C ALA A 107 34.78 2.37 -7.21
N TYR A 108 35.53 1.42 -7.75
CA TYR A 108 35.98 0.22 -7.00
C TYR A 108 36.91 0.52 -5.82
N ASN A 109 37.63 1.63 -5.86
CA ASN A 109 38.66 1.98 -4.87
C ASN A 109 38.32 3.20 -4.02
N VAL A 110 37.02 3.64 -4.01
CA VAL A 110 36.57 4.81 -3.27
C VAL A 110 35.39 4.42 -2.36
N ILE A 111 35.51 4.68 -1.07
CA ILE A 111 34.36 4.69 -0.14
C ILE A 111 33.61 5.99 -0.37
N PRO A 112 32.29 5.96 -0.69
CA PRO A 112 31.53 7.15 -0.99
C PRO A 112 31.22 7.97 0.27
N GLU A 113 30.65 9.15 0.11
CA GLU A 113 30.15 9.96 1.23
C GLU A 113 28.74 9.56 1.64
N THR A 114 27.95 8.97 0.72
CA THR A 114 26.55 8.61 0.96
C THR A 114 26.20 7.26 0.36
N ALA A 115 25.20 6.62 0.95
CA ALA A 115 24.47 5.49 0.38
C ALA A 115 22.96 5.68 0.61
N VAL A 116 22.13 5.14 -0.30
CA VAL A 116 20.67 5.26 -0.23
C VAL A 116 20.05 3.87 -0.23
N ILE A 117 19.14 3.65 0.71
CA ILE A 117 18.30 2.46 0.81
C ILE A 117 16.89 2.90 0.42
N SER A 118 16.26 2.22 -0.55
CA SER A 118 14.88 2.52 -0.95
C SER A 118 14.00 1.29 -0.83
N GLY A 119 12.74 1.50 -0.53
CA GLY A 119 11.81 0.40 -0.35
C GLY A 119 10.34 0.79 -0.31
N THR A 120 9.53 -0.21 0.02
CA THR A 120 8.08 -0.07 0.11
C THR A 120 7.56 -0.70 1.39
N ALA A 121 6.46 -0.14 1.91
CA ALA A 121 5.70 -0.72 3.01
C ALA A 121 4.25 -0.98 2.59
N ARG A 122 3.62 -2.01 3.19
CA ARG A 122 2.20 -2.34 3.08
C ARG A 122 1.63 -2.59 4.46
N PHE A 123 0.40 -2.17 4.69
CA PHE A 123 -0.26 -2.22 6.00
C PHE A 123 -1.78 -2.10 5.83
N PHE A 124 -2.55 -2.51 6.84
CA PHE A 124 -4.02 -2.44 6.83
C PHE A 124 -4.60 -1.42 7.82
N SER A 125 -3.76 -0.66 8.52
CA SER A 125 -4.19 0.44 9.37
C SER A 125 -3.19 1.60 9.37
N ARG A 126 -3.67 2.82 9.62
CA ARG A 126 -2.84 4.02 9.79
C ARG A 126 -1.89 3.89 10.99
N ALA A 127 -2.33 3.20 12.04
CA ALA A 127 -1.52 2.95 13.23
C ALA A 127 -0.29 2.10 12.90
N VAL A 128 -0.47 1.02 12.12
CA VAL A 128 0.65 0.18 11.66
C VAL A 128 1.58 0.96 10.73
N SER A 129 1.04 1.82 9.84
CA SER A 129 1.87 2.72 9.01
C SER A 129 2.78 3.62 9.85
N ALA A 130 2.23 4.24 10.88
CA ALA A 130 3.00 5.10 11.80
C ALA A 130 4.07 4.32 12.57
N GLN A 131 3.76 3.09 13.02
CA GLN A 131 4.74 2.20 13.66
C GLN A 131 5.88 1.81 12.71
N ILE A 132 5.57 1.57 11.42
CA ILE A 132 6.60 1.29 10.40
C ILE A 132 7.49 2.50 10.20
N GLU A 133 6.91 3.69 10.02
CA GLU A 133 7.67 4.94 9.84
C GLU A 133 8.61 5.22 11.01
N ASP A 134 8.10 5.14 12.24
CA ASP A 134 8.91 5.31 13.45
C ASP A 134 10.00 4.24 13.56
N GLY A 135 9.66 2.98 13.26
CA GLY A 135 10.59 1.86 13.23
C GLY A 135 11.73 2.07 12.22
N LEU A 136 11.42 2.52 11.00
CA LEU A 136 12.40 2.81 9.96
C LEU A 136 13.38 3.90 10.42
N ARG A 137 12.87 5.00 10.97
CA ARG A 137 13.68 6.11 11.48
C ARG A 137 14.59 5.64 12.62
N ARG A 138 14.00 5.08 13.66
CA ARG A 138 14.71 4.64 14.88
C ARG A 138 15.79 3.60 14.59
N VAL A 139 15.51 2.60 13.74
CA VAL A 139 16.50 1.56 13.39
C VAL A 139 17.60 2.16 12.55
N ALA A 140 17.28 2.98 11.54
CA ALA A 140 18.28 3.59 10.67
C ALA A 140 19.24 4.50 11.45
N GLU A 141 18.71 5.40 12.26
CA GLU A 141 19.50 6.31 13.08
C GLU A 141 20.36 5.57 14.12
N GLY A 142 19.76 4.56 14.81
CA GLY A 142 20.48 3.79 15.82
C GLY A 142 21.64 2.98 15.26
N VAL A 143 21.43 2.30 14.12
CA VAL A 143 22.51 1.55 13.45
C VAL A 143 23.56 2.50 12.88
N ALA A 144 23.16 3.57 12.19
CA ALA A 144 24.10 4.55 11.65
C ALA A 144 25.00 5.13 12.74
N ALA A 145 24.45 5.53 13.88
CA ALA A 145 25.21 6.05 15.02
C ALA A 145 26.25 5.03 15.52
N GLY A 146 25.92 3.74 15.59
CA GLY A 146 26.84 2.68 15.97
C GLY A 146 28.05 2.53 15.04
N PHE A 147 27.94 2.98 13.79
CA PHE A 147 29.03 3.03 12.79
C PHE A 147 29.69 4.40 12.67
N GLY A 148 29.29 5.39 13.47
CA GLY A 148 29.78 6.77 13.38
C GLY A 148 29.20 7.54 12.18
N ALA A 149 28.21 6.99 11.49
CA ALA A 149 27.48 7.61 10.40
C ALA A 149 26.17 8.29 10.90
N THR A 150 25.48 8.97 10.00
CA THR A 150 24.12 9.47 10.25
C THR A 150 23.14 8.89 9.21
N ALA A 151 21.86 8.84 9.56
CA ALA A 151 20.81 8.43 8.63
C ALA A 151 19.62 9.37 8.70
N GLY A 152 19.04 9.69 7.54
CA GLY A 152 17.80 10.43 7.40
C GLY A 152 16.76 9.59 6.66
N THR A 153 15.53 9.52 7.16
CA THR A 153 14.44 8.73 6.58
C THR A 153 13.38 9.65 6.00
N ASP A 154 13.06 9.46 4.73
CA ASP A 154 11.90 10.03 4.03
C ASP A 154 10.87 8.92 3.83
N TYR A 155 9.69 9.06 4.46
CA TYR A 155 8.57 8.13 4.38
C TYR A 155 7.38 8.82 3.75
N ARG A 156 6.92 8.32 2.61
CA ARG A 156 5.84 8.89 1.81
C ARG A 156 4.67 7.93 1.76
N LEU A 157 3.58 8.29 2.41
CA LEU A 157 2.32 7.57 2.23
C LEU A 157 1.80 7.81 0.81
N ILE A 158 1.59 6.73 0.05
CA ILE A 158 1.08 6.78 -1.33
C ILE A 158 -0.41 6.48 -1.36
N PHE A 159 -0.86 5.49 -0.59
CA PHE A 159 -2.27 5.10 -0.46
C PHE A 159 -2.61 4.78 0.99
N ALA A 160 -3.78 5.24 1.44
CA ALA A 160 -4.36 4.80 2.70
C ALA A 160 -4.84 3.33 2.59
N PRO A 161 -5.01 2.61 3.69
CA PRO A 161 -5.74 1.34 3.67
C PRO A 161 -7.17 1.54 3.21
N THR A 162 -7.67 0.66 2.35
CA THR A 162 -9.09 0.62 1.99
C THR A 162 -9.83 -0.16 3.06
N VAL A 163 -10.69 0.52 3.80
CA VAL A 163 -11.43 -0.05 4.94
C VAL A 163 -12.93 0.14 4.69
N ASN A 164 -13.62 -0.94 4.40
CA ASN A 164 -15.06 -0.91 4.17
C ASN A 164 -15.81 -0.66 5.49
N ASP A 165 -16.72 0.31 5.46
CA ASP A 165 -17.67 0.54 6.54
C ASP A 165 -18.62 -0.67 6.68
N PRO A 166 -18.89 -1.16 7.90
CA PRO A 166 -19.70 -2.36 8.09
C PRO A 166 -21.14 -2.21 7.56
N GLU A 167 -21.78 -1.07 7.78
CA GLU A 167 -23.17 -0.82 7.35
C GLU A 167 -23.23 -0.72 5.82
N ARG A 168 -22.32 0.05 5.22
CA ARG A 168 -22.25 0.18 3.75
C ARG A 168 -21.89 -1.16 3.09
N THR A 169 -21.08 -1.99 3.75
CA THR A 169 -20.78 -3.36 3.27
C THR A 169 -22.05 -4.21 3.18
N GLU A 170 -22.92 -4.13 4.20
CA GLU A 170 -24.19 -4.85 4.19
C GLU A 170 -25.14 -4.34 3.08
N ASP A 171 -25.23 -3.03 2.88
CA ASP A 171 -26.04 -2.43 1.80
C ASP A 171 -25.59 -2.96 0.43
N PHE A 172 -24.28 -2.96 0.18
CA PHE A 172 -23.73 -3.47 -1.09
C PHE A 172 -23.95 -4.96 -1.27
N ALA A 173 -23.70 -5.75 -0.21
CA ALA A 173 -23.89 -7.19 -0.26
C ALA A 173 -25.36 -7.57 -0.47
N ALA A 174 -26.28 -6.85 0.16
CA ALA A 174 -27.71 -7.05 -0.04
C ALA A 174 -28.14 -6.69 -1.47
N ALA A 175 -27.74 -5.51 -1.97
CA ALA A 175 -28.02 -5.08 -3.33
C ALA A 175 -27.47 -6.06 -4.38
N ALA A 176 -26.25 -6.57 -4.18
CA ALA A 176 -25.66 -7.58 -5.04
C ALA A 176 -26.43 -8.91 -4.97
N ALA A 177 -26.81 -9.36 -3.77
CA ALA A 177 -27.57 -10.60 -3.59
C ALA A 177 -28.95 -10.55 -4.25
N ASP A 178 -29.60 -9.39 -4.22
CA ASP A 178 -30.88 -9.16 -4.92
C ASP A 178 -30.76 -9.27 -6.45
N LEU A 179 -29.59 -8.99 -7.00
CA LEU A 179 -29.33 -9.04 -8.45
C LEU A 179 -28.96 -10.42 -8.94
N VAL A 180 -28.13 -11.15 -8.19
CA VAL A 180 -27.49 -12.39 -8.68
C VAL A 180 -27.74 -13.61 -7.79
N GLY A 181 -28.46 -13.47 -6.69
CA GLY A 181 -28.62 -14.48 -5.65
C GLY A 181 -27.48 -14.47 -4.62
N PRO A 182 -27.80 -14.76 -3.34
CA PRO A 182 -26.81 -14.71 -2.25
C PRO A 182 -25.63 -15.67 -2.42
N GLU A 183 -25.82 -16.78 -3.14
CA GLU A 183 -24.78 -17.77 -3.44
C GLU A 183 -23.69 -17.24 -4.37
N ASN A 184 -23.94 -16.12 -5.06
CA ASN A 184 -23.03 -15.45 -5.97
C ASN A 184 -22.34 -14.23 -5.33
N VAL A 185 -22.54 -14.03 -4.02
CA VAL A 185 -21.90 -12.94 -3.25
C VAL A 185 -21.04 -13.52 -2.14
N GLU A 186 -19.71 -13.45 -2.33
CA GLU A 186 -18.72 -13.81 -1.32
C GLU A 186 -18.61 -12.65 -0.31
N ARG A 187 -19.07 -12.85 0.93
CA ARG A 187 -19.18 -11.78 1.95
C ARG A 187 -17.99 -11.70 2.90
N ASP A 188 -17.02 -12.57 2.77
CA ASP A 188 -15.77 -12.58 3.56
C ASP A 188 -14.56 -12.80 2.64
N ALA A 189 -14.49 -11.99 1.58
CA ALA A 189 -13.38 -12.04 0.64
C ALA A 189 -12.04 -11.78 1.36
N PRO A 190 -10.97 -12.52 1.05
CA PRO A 190 -9.68 -12.27 1.66
C PRO A 190 -9.17 -10.87 1.27
N PRO A 191 -8.52 -10.15 2.20
CA PRO A 191 -7.95 -8.84 1.92
C PRO A 191 -6.82 -8.93 0.90
N ALA A 192 -6.68 -7.88 0.06
CA ALA A 192 -5.66 -7.81 -0.97
C ALA A 192 -4.47 -6.93 -0.54
N MET A 193 -3.25 -7.32 -0.98
CA MET A 193 -2.05 -6.51 -0.76
C MET A 193 -1.89 -5.38 -1.79
N GLY A 194 -2.78 -5.30 -2.79
CA GLY A 194 -2.92 -4.15 -3.68
C GLY A 194 -3.40 -2.92 -2.91
N SER A 195 -3.18 -1.75 -3.49
CA SER A 195 -3.62 -0.47 -2.90
C SER A 195 -4.57 0.23 -3.86
N GLU A 196 -5.48 1.03 -3.30
CA GLU A 196 -6.54 1.72 -4.02
C GLU A 196 -6.65 3.18 -3.53
N ASP A 197 -6.70 4.16 -4.43
CA ASP A 197 -6.76 5.57 -4.03
C ASP A 197 -8.16 6.00 -3.58
N PHE A 198 -9.20 5.24 -3.92
CA PHE A 198 -10.55 5.40 -3.37
C PHE A 198 -10.56 5.38 -1.83
N SER A 199 -9.57 4.74 -1.22
CA SER A 199 -9.34 4.75 0.23
C SER A 199 -9.36 6.14 0.86
N PHE A 200 -8.84 7.17 0.17
CA PHE A 200 -8.84 8.54 0.66
C PHE A 200 -10.24 9.16 0.69
N MET A 201 -11.14 8.76 -0.22
CA MET A 201 -12.54 9.16 -0.18
C MET A 201 -13.23 8.51 1.03
N MET A 202 -12.96 7.23 1.28
CA MET A 202 -13.52 6.48 2.41
C MET A 202 -13.01 6.96 3.78
N GLU A 203 -11.88 7.65 3.86
CA GLU A 203 -11.44 8.34 5.09
C GLU A 203 -12.27 9.60 5.40
N ARG A 204 -13.07 10.10 4.44
CA ARG A 204 -13.89 11.32 4.59
C ARG A 204 -15.37 11.02 4.74
N VAL A 205 -15.85 9.99 4.06
CA VAL A 205 -17.25 9.59 4.01
C VAL A 205 -17.32 8.07 4.13
N PRO A 206 -18.24 7.49 4.94
CA PRO A 206 -18.40 6.05 5.01
C PRO A 206 -18.62 5.45 3.62
N GLY A 207 -18.03 4.30 3.36
CA GLY A 207 -18.14 3.70 2.04
C GLY A 207 -17.77 2.23 1.98
N ALA A 208 -18.01 1.63 0.84
CA ALA A 208 -17.59 0.28 0.56
C ALA A 208 -17.01 0.12 -0.85
N TYR A 209 -16.07 -0.79 -0.94
CA TYR A 209 -15.38 -1.22 -2.15
C TYR A 209 -15.70 -2.69 -2.39
N ILE A 210 -16.29 -3.00 -3.55
CA ILE A 210 -16.72 -4.34 -3.93
C ILE A 210 -15.97 -4.81 -5.17
N LEU A 211 -15.74 -6.11 -5.27
CA LEU A 211 -15.15 -6.74 -6.43
C LEU A 211 -16.23 -7.39 -7.29
N LEU A 212 -16.13 -7.23 -8.61
CA LEU A 212 -16.98 -7.88 -9.61
C LEU A 212 -16.16 -8.82 -10.47
N GLY A 213 -16.65 -10.04 -10.68
CA GLY A 213 -16.00 -11.03 -11.52
C GLY A 213 -15.83 -10.57 -12.98
N ASN A 214 -14.63 -10.78 -13.51
CA ASN A 214 -14.24 -10.48 -14.90
C ASN A 214 -14.11 -11.75 -15.77
N GLY A 215 -14.37 -12.95 -15.19
CA GLY A 215 -14.06 -14.22 -15.84
C GLY A 215 -12.56 -14.56 -15.77
N GLU A 216 -12.18 -15.64 -16.45
CA GLU A 216 -10.79 -16.06 -16.56
C GLU A 216 -9.97 -15.06 -17.37
N GLY A 217 -8.72 -14.84 -17.00
CA GLY A 217 -7.84 -13.93 -17.73
C GLY A 217 -6.62 -13.46 -16.93
N ALA A 218 -5.78 -12.67 -17.60
CA ALA A 218 -4.63 -12.05 -16.98
C ALA A 218 -5.05 -11.01 -15.93
N MET A 219 -4.28 -10.89 -14.84
CA MET A 219 -4.53 -9.90 -13.79
C MET A 219 -4.32 -8.45 -14.31
N PRO A 220 -4.95 -7.44 -13.70
CA PRO A 220 -4.68 -6.04 -14.01
C PRO A 220 -3.18 -5.72 -13.99
N HIS A 221 -2.76 -4.75 -14.79
CA HIS A 221 -1.36 -4.37 -15.05
C HIS A 221 -0.52 -5.41 -15.84
N ASN A 222 -1.08 -6.53 -16.24
CA ASN A 222 -0.45 -7.43 -17.20
C ASN A 222 -0.71 -6.91 -18.62
N PRO A 223 0.27 -6.90 -19.56
CA PRO A 223 0.05 -6.46 -20.94
C PRO A 223 -1.02 -7.26 -21.70
N ARG A 224 -1.35 -8.46 -21.24
CA ARG A 224 -2.39 -9.32 -21.83
C ARG A 224 -3.75 -9.21 -21.11
N TYR A 225 -3.87 -8.29 -20.15
CA TYR A 225 -5.14 -8.05 -19.47
C TYR A 225 -6.20 -7.60 -20.48
N GLN A 226 -7.40 -8.18 -20.35
CA GLN A 226 -8.59 -7.78 -21.10
C GLN A 226 -9.76 -7.63 -20.14
N PHE A 227 -10.46 -6.52 -20.24
CA PHE A 227 -11.73 -6.34 -19.57
C PHE A 227 -12.81 -7.16 -20.28
N ASN A 228 -13.66 -7.83 -19.50
CA ASN A 228 -14.78 -8.58 -20.06
C ASN A 228 -16.04 -7.72 -20.06
N ASP A 229 -16.50 -7.34 -21.25
CA ASP A 229 -17.68 -6.48 -21.41
C ASP A 229 -18.97 -7.10 -20.85
N GLU A 230 -19.04 -8.44 -20.70
CA GLU A 230 -20.17 -9.12 -20.07
C GLU A 230 -20.33 -8.72 -18.57
N ALA A 231 -19.29 -8.17 -17.94
CA ALA A 231 -19.36 -7.66 -16.57
C ALA A 231 -20.08 -6.30 -16.47
N ILE A 232 -20.16 -5.52 -17.57
CA ILE A 232 -20.73 -4.16 -17.57
C ILE A 232 -22.17 -4.14 -17.07
N PRO A 233 -23.12 -4.99 -17.55
CA PRO A 233 -24.50 -4.98 -17.07
C PRO A 233 -24.61 -5.21 -15.56
N PHE A 234 -23.80 -6.11 -15.00
CA PHE A 234 -23.79 -6.40 -13.57
C PHE A 234 -23.31 -5.17 -12.77
N GLY A 235 -22.22 -4.55 -13.19
CA GLY A 235 -21.72 -3.33 -12.55
C GLY A 235 -22.72 -2.18 -12.60
N ALA A 236 -23.31 -1.92 -13.74
CA ALA A 236 -24.33 -0.87 -13.92
C ALA A 236 -25.58 -1.14 -13.08
N ALA A 237 -26.07 -2.39 -13.06
CA ALA A 237 -27.23 -2.78 -12.28
C ALA A 237 -27.00 -2.61 -10.77
N LEU A 238 -25.80 -2.95 -10.26
CA LEU A 238 -25.47 -2.75 -8.85
C LEU A 238 -25.51 -1.28 -8.46
N PHE A 239 -24.88 -0.39 -9.23
CA PHE A 239 -24.91 1.04 -8.95
C PHE A 239 -26.32 1.62 -9.05
N ALA A 240 -27.12 1.19 -10.02
CA ALA A 240 -28.52 1.62 -10.14
C ALA A 240 -29.40 1.12 -8.98
N ARG A 241 -29.03 0.05 -8.31
CA ARG A 241 -29.76 -0.48 -7.14
C ARG A 241 -29.38 0.20 -5.83
N LEU A 242 -28.20 0.81 -5.76
CA LEU A 242 -27.70 1.50 -4.57
C LEU A 242 -28.20 2.95 -4.46
N VAL A 243 -28.79 3.50 -5.51
CA VAL A 243 -29.41 4.82 -5.60
C VAL A 243 -30.94 4.68 -5.48
#